data_93698b31abaf64812a7bfcd06e3ad33d
#
_entry.id   93698b31abaf64812a7bfcd06e3ad33d
#
_cell.length_a   1.000
_cell.length_b   1.000
_cell.length_c   1.000
_cell.angle_alpha   90.00
_cell.angle_beta   90.00
_cell.angle_gamma   90.00
#
_symmetry.space_group_name_H-M   'P 1'
#
loop_
_entity.id
_entity.type
_entity.pdbx_description
1 polymer ?
#
loop_
_entity_poly.entity_id
_entity_poly.type
_entity_poly.pdbx_seq_one_letter_code
_entity_poly.pdbx_strand_id
1 'polypeptide(L)'
;MPCDLYGGYRLSIYKDGLVAHYFGVHQTVEPGTFITPGDLAESELEFDDPDAPLVEEERPELDATTTLLLRQYQQNQTEENKQALLDQMGIRYDKVVARKKAKLRELEREALTPDVVEEMQEIVDEMVENRDIRLEQQFLRLIDPRNDDNPNDAWMVLRGASAPNAYIGYAPVTNAEYAAFKEDFTYNEGQDNYPVVNITIAEATAYCDWLMAKDNSHNYRLPTDEEWILGAGHMPKDVTMNAGRVETGLTAVDAYSQTTGACGGIDFWGNCWEWTSSMDANGQYIIKGGSWDSERDDCRSEKSDVVRIGTQGYTNVGFRVVRTDFI
;
A
#
# COMPACT_ATOMS: atom_id res chain seq x y z
N MET A 1 5.57 8.55 -26.16
CA MET A 1 4.58 9.21 -25.30
C MET A 1 5.27 9.59 -24.03
N PRO A 2 5.17 10.80 -23.50
CA PRO A 2 5.76 11.15 -22.22
C PRO A 2 4.96 10.44 -21.13
N CYS A 3 5.67 9.70 -20.26
CA CYS A 3 5.09 9.22 -19.00
C CYS A 3 5.40 10.28 -17.95
N ASP A 4 4.38 10.94 -17.43
CA ASP A 4 4.52 11.80 -16.26
C ASP A 4 4.68 10.91 -15.06
N LEU A 5 5.77 11.08 -14.32
CA LEU A 5 6.08 10.32 -13.11
C LEU A 5 6.51 11.29 -12.01
N TYR A 6 6.01 11.11 -10.81
CA TYR A 6 6.31 11.93 -9.64
C TYR A 6 7.38 11.28 -8.74
N GLY A 7 8.37 12.06 -8.31
CA GLY A 7 9.23 11.73 -7.16
C GLY A 7 10.47 10.87 -7.43
N GLY A 8 11.27 11.19 -8.42
CA GLY A 8 12.56 10.53 -8.68
C GLY A 8 13.05 10.70 -10.12
N TYR A 9 14.16 10.09 -10.46
CA TYR A 9 14.58 10.00 -11.85
C TYR A 9 14.15 8.66 -12.43
N ARG A 10 13.53 8.65 -13.60
CA ARG A 10 13.39 7.46 -14.43
C ARG A 10 14.25 7.65 -15.69
N LEU A 11 15.12 6.69 -15.92
CA LEU A 11 15.87 6.60 -17.16
C LEU A 11 15.09 5.68 -18.11
N SER A 12 14.79 6.17 -19.31
CA SER A 12 14.25 5.34 -20.37
C SER A 12 15.26 5.28 -21.52
N ILE A 13 15.64 4.05 -21.86
CA ILE A 13 16.56 3.80 -22.99
C ILE A 13 15.71 3.68 -24.24
N TYR A 14 15.98 4.54 -25.21
CA TYR A 14 15.42 4.46 -26.55
C TYR A 14 16.50 4.03 -27.54
N LYS A 15 16.07 3.56 -28.69
CA LYS A 15 16.96 3.03 -29.74
C LYS A 15 18.06 4.00 -30.17
N ASP A 16 17.86 5.29 -29.94
CA ASP A 16 18.74 6.38 -30.35
C ASP A 16 19.32 7.21 -29.18
N GLY A 17 19.19 6.74 -27.92
CA GLY A 17 19.76 7.44 -26.76
C GLY A 17 19.03 7.23 -25.44
N LEU A 18 19.62 7.78 -24.37
CA LEU A 18 19.10 7.73 -23.02
C LEU A 18 18.32 9.02 -22.71
N VAL A 19 17.10 8.92 -22.25
CA VAL A 19 16.30 10.07 -21.83
C VAL A 19 16.08 9.99 -20.33
N ALA A 20 16.59 10.98 -19.58
CA ALA A 20 16.36 11.10 -18.15
C ALA A 20 15.10 11.93 -17.90
N HIS A 21 14.18 11.37 -17.12
CA HIS A 21 13.01 12.08 -16.62
C HIS A 21 13.17 12.33 -15.14
N TYR A 22 13.11 13.58 -14.72
CA TYR A 22 13.13 13.98 -13.31
C TYR A 22 11.69 14.07 -12.78
N PHE A 23 11.44 13.41 -11.67
CA PHE A 23 10.14 13.37 -11.04
C PHE A 23 10.04 14.42 -9.94
N GLY A 24 9.03 15.25 -10.01
CA GLY A 24 8.75 16.31 -9.02
C GLY A 24 9.06 17.72 -9.49
N VAL A 25 9.50 17.88 -10.74
CA VAL A 25 9.57 19.19 -11.40
C VAL A 25 9.13 19.00 -12.85
N HIS A 26 8.08 19.66 -13.26
CA HIS A 26 7.75 19.80 -14.69
C HIS A 26 8.83 20.63 -15.39
N GLN A 27 9.95 20.01 -15.73
CA GLN A 27 10.76 20.49 -16.82
C GLN A 27 10.32 19.76 -18.08
N THR A 28 9.61 20.45 -18.96
CA THR A 28 9.51 20.07 -20.36
C THR A 28 10.91 20.09 -20.93
N VAL A 29 11.54 18.91 -20.96
CA VAL A 29 12.75 18.72 -21.76
C VAL A 29 12.31 18.80 -23.19
N GLU A 30 12.81 19.75 -23.95
CA GLU A 30 12.50 19.88 -25.37
C GLU A 30 12.79 18.55 -26.10
N PRO A 31 11.92 18.10 -27.00
CA PRO A 31 12.14 16.88 -27.76
C PRO A 31 13.49 16.98 -28.50
N GLY A 32 14.42 16.07 -28.18
CA GLY A 32 15.75 16.04 -28.81
C GLY A 32 16.92 16.42 -27.92
N THR A 33 16.72 16.77 -26.63
CA THR A 33 17.82 16.93 -25.70
C THR A 33 18.26 15.56 -25.19
N PHE A 34 19.42 15.10 -25.63
CA PHE A 34 20.01 13.83 -25.20
C PHE A 34 21.04 14.14 -24.11
N ILE A 35 20.90 13.46 -22.98
CA ILE A 35 21.92 13.44 -21.92
C ILE A 35 22.72 12.15 -22.12
N THR A 36 24.03 12.31 -22.32
CA THR A 36 24.93 11.16 -22.42
C THR A 36 25.37 10.69 -21.04
N PRO A 37 25.77 9.41 -20.89
CA PRO A 37 26.27 8.90 -19.60
C PRO A 37 27.45 9.70 -19.02
N GLY A 38 28.17 10.47 -19.84
CA GLY A 38 29.26 11.33 -19.40
C GLY A 38 28.82 12.68 -18.81
N ASP A 39 27.54 13.06 -19.01
CA ASP A 39 26.98 14.31 -18.49
C ASP A 39 26.43 14.15 -17.06
N LEU A 40 26.35 12.90 -16.57
CA LEU A 40 25.94 12.55 -15.22
C LEU A 40 27.18 12.15 -14.43
N ALA A 41 27.40 12.76 -13.27
CA ALA A 41 28.51 12.38 -12.41
C ALA A 41 28.39 10.89 -12.04
N GLU A 42 29.45 10.10 -12.28
CA GLU A 42 29.51 8.65 -12.04
C GLU A 42 29.10 8.21 -10.61
N SER A 43 29.03 9.13 -9.66
CA SER A 43 28.68 8.88 -8.26
C SER A 43 27.18 8.86 -7.97
N GLU A 44 26.31 9.16 -8.95
CA GLU A 44 24.86 9.31 -8.73
C GLU A 44 24.02 8.28 -9.51
N LEU A 45 24.65 7.38 -10.26
CA LEU A 45 23.97 6.38 -11.06
C LEU A 45 24.32 4.97 -10.60
N GLU A 46 23.53 4.41 -9.70
CA GLU A 46 23.38 2.97 -9.64
C GLU A 46 22.43 2.58 -10.80
N PHE A 47 23.00 1.94 -11.81
CA PHE A 47 22.20 1.36 -12.90
C PHE A 47 21.60 0.05 -12.41
N ASP A 48 20.30 0.02 -12.26
CA ASP A 48 19.58 -1.25 -12.24
C ASP A 48 19.73 -1.89 -13.63
N ASP A 49 20.50 -2.96 -13.71
CA ASP A 49 20.56 -3.81 -14.90
C ASP A 49 19.17 -4.41 -15.11
N PRO A 50 18.46 -4.14 -16.22
CA PRO A 50 17.13 -4.70 -16.44
C PRO A 50 17.13 -6.23 -16.58
N ASP A 51 18.30 -6.86 -16.80
CA ASP A 51 18.50 -8.30 -16.81
C ASP A 51 19.13 -8.83 -15.51
N ALA A 52 19.44 -7.94 -14.54
CA ALA A 52 19.84 -8.37 -13.21
C ALA A 52 18.67 -9.15 -12.60
N PRO A 53 18.91 -10.34 -12.00
CA PRO A 53 17.87 -10.98 -11.23
C PRO A 53 17.39 -9.97 -10.20
N LEU A 54 16.05 -9.79 -10.11
CA LEU A 54 15.41 -8.97 -9.09
C LEU A 54 16.07 -9.35 -7.77
N VAL A 55 17.00 -8.52 -7.32
CA VAL A 55 17.51 -8.63 -5.96
C VAL A 55 16.27 -8.38 -5.13
N GLU A 56 15.75 -9.42 -4.46
CA GLU A 56 14.81 -9.22 -3.38
C GLU A 56 15.41 -8.09 -2.55
N GLU A 57 14.77 -6.92 -2.53
CA GLU A 57 15.17 -5.87 -1.62
C GLU A 57 15.11 -6.49 -0.24
N GLU A 58 16.27 -6.89 0.26
CA GLU A 58 16.41 -7.40 1.62
C GLU A 58 15.73 -6.36 2.50
N ARG A 59 14.71 -6.77 3.24
CA ARG A 59 14.05 -5.89 4.20
C ARG A 59 15.16 -5.21 4.98
N PRO A 60 15.22 -3.86 5.02
CA PRO A 60 16.34 -3.16 5.61
C PRO A 60 16.54 -3.71 7.03
N GLU A 61 17.69 -4.36 7.26
CA GLU A 61 18.00 -4.98 8.53
C GLU A 61 17.80 -3.96 9.65
N LEU A 62 17.18 -4.42 10.74
CA LEU A 62 17.06 -3.59 11.93
C LEU A 62 18.46 -3.26 12.44
N ASP A 63 18.70 -2.01 12.78
CA ASP A 63 19.97 -1.65 13.42
C ASP A 63 20.17 -2.42 14.75
N ALA A 64 21.43 -2.58 15.14
CA ALA A 64 21.78 -3.39 16.31
C ALA A 64 21.08 -2.94 17.60
N THR A 65 20.85 -1.64 17.76
CA THR A 65 20.16 -1.08 18.93
C THR A 65 18.69 -1.45 18.94
N THR A 66 18.00 -1.28 17.80
CA THR A 66 16.60 -1.67 17.65
C THR A 66 16.43 -3.17 17.87
N THR A 67 17.33 -3.99 17.31
CA THR A 67 17.32 -5.45 17.52
C THR A 67 17.49 -5.84 18.99
N LEU A 68 18.38 -5.15 19.71
CA LEU A 68 18.59 -5.40 21.15
C LEU A 68 17.36 -5.03 21.97
N LEU A 69 16.77 -3.86 21.73
CA LEU A 69 15.58 -3.39 22.45
C LEU A 69 14.35 -4.25 22.15
N LEU A 70 14.22 -4.73 20.91
CA LEU A 70 13.17 -5.69 20.54
C LEU A 70 13.31 -6.98 21.34
N ARG A 71 14.50 -7.56 21.42
CA ARG A 71 14.75 -8.75 22.24
C ARG A 71 14.47 -8.52 23.71
N GLN A 72 14.84 -7.37 24.26
CA GLN A 72 14.54 -7.01 25.65
C GLN A 72 13.02 -6.94 25.89
N TYR A 73 12.29 -6.30 24.96
CA TYR A 73 10.83 -6.26 25.04
C TYR A 73 10.20 -7.65 24.92
N GLN A 74 10.66 -8.48 24.01
CA GLN A 74 10.15 -9.85 23.83
C GLN A 74 10.38 -10.72 25.08
N GLN A 75 11.50 -10.51 25.79
CA GLN A 75 11.79 -11.22 27.05
C GLN A 75 11.00 -10.69 28.24
N ASN A 76 10.72 -9.38 28.27
CA ASN A 76 10.02 -8.74 29.36
C ASN A 76 9.16 -7.57 28.83
N GLN A 77 7.88 -7.83 28.66
CA GLN A 77 6.90 -6.90 28.05
C GLN A 77 6.44 -5.85 29.08
N THR A 78 7.36 -5.02 29.53
CA THR A 78 7.06 -3.87 30.38
C THR A 78 6.84 -2.62 29.56
N GLU A 79 6.10 -1.66 30.12
CA GLU A 79 5.90 -0.35 29.51
C GLU A 79 7.23 0.40 29.29
N GLU A 80 8.20 0.22 30.20
CA GLU A 80 9.54 0.79 30.07
C GLU A 80 10.27 0.26 28.82
N ASN A 81 10.25 -1.06 28.62
CA ASN A 81 10.87 -1.67 27.43
C ASN A 81 10.14 -1.31 26.14
N LYS A 82 8.79 -1.20 26.18
CA LYS A 82 7.99 -0.70 25.07
C LYS A 82 8.41 0.71 24.70
N GLN A 83 8.47 1.61 25.67
CA GLN A 83 8.83 3.00 25.44
C GLN A 83 10.25 3.14 24.89
N ALA A 84 11.20 2.39 25.43
CA ALA A 84 12.58 2.40 24.92
C ALA A 84 12.68 1.97 23.45
N LEU A 85 11.89 0.96 23.05
CA LEU A 85 11.84 0.54 21.64
C LEU A 85 11.16 1.59 20.75
N LEU A 86 10.04 2.15 21.19
CA LEU A 86 9.35 3.24 20.48
C LEU A 86 10.26 4.48 20.31
N ASP A 87 10.99 4.86 21.35
CA ASP A 87 11.93 5.99 21.30
C ASP A 87 13.02 5.75 20.25
N GLN A 88 13.58 4.54 20.18
CA GLN A 88 14.58 4.18 19.18
C GLN A 88 14.00 4.18 17.75
N MET A 89 12.80 3.65 17.58
CA MET A 89 12.10 3.71 16.29
C MET A 89 11.81 5.16 15.88
N GLY A 90 11.44 6.01 16.87
CA GLY A 90 11.24 7.44 16.69
C GLY A 90 12.47 8.16 16.16
N ILE A 91 13.66 7.81 16.62
CA ILE A 91 14.93 8.39 16.13
C ILE A 91 15.10 8.15 14.62
N ARG A 92 14.76 6.96 14.13
CA ARG A 92 14.80 6.66 12.68
C ARG A 92 13.77 7.46 11.92
N TYR A 93 12.55 7.49 12.40
CA TYR A 93 11.45 8.25 11.80
C TYR A 93 11.81 9.74 11.69
N ASP A 94 12.29 10.32 12.78
CA ASP A 94 12.66 11.74 12.86
C ASP A 94 13.81 12.09 11.90
N LYS A 95 14.73 11.15 11.62
CA LYS A 95 15.76 11.31 10.56
C LYS A 95 15.14 11.38 9.17
N VAL A 96 14.12 10.59 8.87
CA VAL A 96 13.41 10.65 7.59
C VAL A 96 12.68 11.98 7.46
N VAL A 97 11.96 12.41 8.49
CA VAL A 97 11.29 13.72 8.53
C VAL A 97 12.32 14.86 8.34
N ALA A 98 13.47 14.78 9.00
CA ALA A 98 14.53 15.79 8.85
C ALA A 98 15.06 15.87 7.42
N ARG A 99 15.24 14.74 6.73
CA ARG A 99 15.64 14.70 5.31
C ARG A 99 14.58 15.36 4.42
N LYS A 100 13.29 15.03 4.61
CA LYS A 100 12.20 15.65 3.85
C LYS A 100 12.11 17.16 4.11
N LYS A 101 12.30 17.62 5.36
CA LYS A 101 12.39 19.05 5.70
C LYS A 101 13.60 19.73 5.03
N ALA A 102 14.73 19.03 4.92
CA ALA A 102 15.89 19.57 4.22
C ALA A 102 15.62 19.72 2.71
N LYS A 103 14.95 18.72 2.11
CA LYS A 103 14.54 18.77 0.71
C LYS A 103 13.52 19.90 0.44
N LEU A 104 12.55 20.09 1.31
CA LEU A 104 11.60 21.20 1.23
C LEU A 104 12.32 22.55 1.17
N ARG A 105 13.30 22.79 2.07
CA ARG A 105 14.09 24.03 2.07
C ARG A 105 14.91 24.22 0.79
N GLU A 106 15.37 23.13 0.18
CA GLU A 106 16.05 23.17 -1.11
C GLU A 106 15.07 23.61 -2.22
N LEU A 107 13.90 23.00 -2.30
CA LEU A 107 12.84 23.33 -3.26
C LEU A 107 12.41 24.81 -3.14
N GLU A 108 12.25 25.31 -1.91
CA GLU A 108 11.97 26.74 -1.64
C GLU A 108 13.07 27.68 -2.18
N ARG A 109 14.35 27.29 -2.06
CA ARG A 109 15.48 28.09 -2.55
C ARG A 109 15.59 28.09 -4.06
N GLU A 110 15.26 26.96 -4.71
CA GLU A 110 15.28 26.81 -6.16
C GLU A 110 14.15 27.56 -6.85
N ALA A 111 13.25 28.19 -6.08
CA ALA A 111 12.10 28.97 -6.55
C ALA A 111 11.22 28.18 -7.53
N LEU A 112 11.02 26.91 -7.24
CA LEU A 112 10.16 26.02 -8.01
C LEU A 112 8.69 26.48 -7.94
N THR A 113 7.84 25.82 -8.75
CA THR A 113 6.42 26.18 -8.77
C THR A 113 5.82 26.06 -7.37
N PRO A 114 4.96 27.01 -6.94
CA PRO A 114 4.34 27.00 -5.62
C PRO A 114 3.71 25.65 -5.26
N ASP A 115 3.09 25.00 -6.22
CA ASP A 115 2.38 23.74 -6.03
C ASP A 115 3.30 22.61 -5.53
N VAL A 116 4.54 22.50 -6.05
CA VAL A 116 5.52 21.48 -5.64
C VAL A 116 6.00 21.71 -4.20
N VAL A 117 6.20 22.98 -3.84
CA VAL A 117 6.60 23.36 -2.47
C VAL A 117 5.47 23.08 -1.49
N GLU A 118 4.24 23.41 -1.86
CA GLU A 118 3.03 23.17 -1.06
C GLU A 118 2.80 21.66 -0.84
N GLU A 119 2.89 20.85 -1.89
CA GLU A 119 2.77 19.39 -1.79
C GLU A 119 3.82 18.80 -0.84
N MET A 120 5.09 19.19 -0.97
CA MET A 120 6.14 18.72 -0.06
C MET A 120 5.92 19.20 1.38
N GLN A 121 5.43 20.42 1.58
CA GLN A 121 5.09 20.95 2.90
C GLN A 121 3.98 20.10 3.53
N GLU A 122 2.91 19.80 2.79
CA GLU A 122 1.83 18.97 3.27
C GLU A 122 2.27 17.55 3.67
N ILE A 123 3.18 16.94 2.88
CA ILE A 123 3.78 15.64 3.22
C ILE A 123 4.55 15.71 4.55
N VAL A 124 5.35 16.76 4.73
CA VAL A 124 6.14 16.96 5.95
C VAL A 124 5.22 17.18 7.17
N ASP A 125 4.19 17.99 7.01
CA ASP A 125 3.25 18.31 8.09
C ASP A 125 2.46 17.06 8.50
N GLU A 126 1.98 16.27 7.55
CA GLU A 126 1.30 15.01 7.78
C GLU A 126 2.19 14.00 8.51
N MET A 127 3.46 13.88 8.11
CA MET A 127 4.41 13.00 8.80
C MET A 127 4.67 13.43 10.24
N VAL A 128 4.70 14.74 10.51
CA VAL A 128 4.87 15.25 11.88
C VAL A 128 3.62 15.03 12.72
N GLU A 129 2.45 15.32 12.16
CA GLU A 129 1.16 15.19 12.86
C GLU A 129 0.84 13.73 13.22
N ASN A 130 1.07 12.80 12.31
CA ASN A 130 0.73 11.38 12.50
C ASN A 130 1.91 10.54 13.02
N ARG A 131 2.98 11.16 13.52
CA ARG A 131 4.20 10.48 13.98
C ARG A 131 3.91 9.33 14.95
N ASP A 132 3.17 9.60 16.00
CA ASP A 132 2.94 8.63 17.07
C ASP A 132 2.04 7.48 16.61
N ILE A 133 1.06 7.75 15.78
CA ILE A 133 0.21 6.72 15.16
C ILE A 133 1.06 5.78 14.30
N ARG A 134 1.93 6.32 13.47
CA ARG A 134 2.82 5.54 12.61
C ARG A 134 3.83 4.71 13.39
N LEU A 135 4.39 5.27 14.46
CA LEU A 135 5.30 4.54 15.33
C LEU A 135 4.61 3.37 16.03
N GLU A 136 3.41 3.58 16.57
CA GLU A 136 2.64 2.50 17.21
C GLU A 136 2.28 1.40 16.20
N GLN A 137 1.89 1.74 14.99
CA GLN A 137 1.63 0.76 13.92
C GLN A 137 2.88 -0.06 13.57
N GLN A 138 4.02 0.60 13.40
CA GLN A 138 5.28 -0.09 13.14
C GLN A 138 5.73 -0.96 14.31
N PHE A 139 5.56 -0.49 15.55
CA PHE A 139 5.85 -1.23 16.76
C PHE A 139 5.01 -2.52 16.82
N LEU A 140 3.69 -2.41 16.68
CA LEU A 140 2.78 -3.56 16.70
C LEU A 140 3.14 -4.58 15.63
N ARG A 141 3.56 -4.12 14.45
CA ARG A 141 4.03 -4.99 13.38
C ARG A 141 5.36 -5.68 13.74
N LEU A 142 6.27 -4.94 14.37
CA LEU A 142 7.62 -5.43 14.70
C LEU A 142 7.59 -6.51 15.79
N ILE A 143 6.72 -6.36 16.80
CA ILE A 143 6.67 -7.27 17.94
C ILE A 143 5.87 -8.55 17.71
N ASP A 144 5.11 -8.63 16.62
CA ASP A 144 4.24 -9.78 16.35
C ASP A 144 5.05 -10.95 15.81
N PRO A 145 5.18 -12.06 16.54
CA PRO A 145 5.97 -13.21 16.12
C PRO A 145 5.43 -13.88 14.83
N ARG A 146 4.15 -13.64 14.49
CA ARG A 146 3.52 -14.20 13.30
C ARG A 146 3.99 -13.54 12.00
N ASN A 147 4.74 -12.43 12.08
CA ASN A 147 5.33 -11.77 10.91
C ASN A 147 6.62 -12.38 10.42
N ASP A 148 7.25 -13.25 11.21
CA ASP A 148 8.59 -13.77 10.89
C ASP A 148 8.58 -14.92 9.89
N ASP A 149 7.41 -15.49 9.56
CA ASP A 149 7.41 -16.86 9.10
C ASP A 149 7.13 -17.08 7.62
N ASN A 150 6.68 -16.11 6.82
CA ASN A 150 6.50 -16.35 5.40
C ASN A 150 6.32 -15.10 4.56
N PRO A 151 7.31 -14.67 3.77
CA PRO A 151 7.13 -13.60 2.78
C PRO A 151 6.11 -13.97 1.68
N ASN A 152 5.73 -15.23 1.57
CA ASN A 152 4.71 -15.74 0.65
C ASN A 152 3.36 -15.99 1.34
N ASP A 153 3.16 -15.57 2.59
CA ASP A 153 1.86 -15.76 3.22
C ASP A 153 0.82 -14.79 2.62
N ALA A 154 -0.22 -15.35 2.05
CA ALA A 154 -1.36 -14.61 1.52
C ALA A 154 -2.17 -13.88 2.63
N TRP A 155 -1.78 -14.00 3.90
CA TRP A 155 -2.54 -13.54 5.05
C TRP A 155 -1.73 -12.68 5.99
N MET A 156 -2.17 -11.44 6.17
CA MET A 156 -1.56 -10.44 7.05
C MET A 156 -2.28 -10.38 8.38
N VAL A 157 -1.53 -10.29 9.47
CA VAL A 157 -2.09 -10.21 10.82
C VAL A 157 -2.85 -8.91 11.03
N LEU A 158 -4.11 -8.99 11.42
CA LEU A 158 -4.91 -7.84 11.88
C LEU A 158 -4.68 -7.61 13.37
N ARG A 159 -3.83 -6.64 13.70
CA ARG A 159 -3.56 -6.23 15.08
C ARG A 159 -4.64 -5.29 15.58
N GLY A 160 -5.11 -5.53 16.80
CA GLY A 160 -6.18 -4.74 17.41
C GLY A 160 -7.59 -5.13 16.97
N ALA A 161 -7.76 -6.13 16.10
CA ALA A 161 -9.07 -6.66 15.78
C ALA A 161 -9.73 -7.28 17.02
N SER A 162 -11.06 -7.12 17.11
CA SER A 162 -11.85 -7.69 18.21
C SER A 162 -11.85 -9.22 18.20
N ALA A 163 -11.76 -9.83 17.01
CA ALA A 163 -11.64 -11.27 16.87
C ALA A 163 -10.19 -11.72 17.14
N PRO A 164 -9.98 -12.74 17.99
CA PRO A 164 -8.66 -13.29 18.22
C PRO A 164 -8.14 -13.95 16.92
N ASN A 165 -6.83 -13.81 16.70
CA ASN A 165 -6.17 -14.40 15.52
C ASN A 165 -6.83 -14.01 14.19
N ALA A 166 -7.21 -12.75 14.04
CA ALA A 166 -7.72 -12.22 12.79
C ALA A 166 -6.59 -11.93 11.81
N TYR A 167 -6.80 -12.31 10.57
CA TYR A 167 -5.90 -12.06 9.44
C TYR A 167 -6.69 -11.48 8.28
N ILE A 168 -6.06 -10.62 7.49
CA ILE A 168 -6.64 -10.05 6.29
C ILE A 168 -5.82 -10.49 5.06
N GLY A 169 -6.47 -10.65 3.92
CA GLY A 169 -5.78 -10.98 2.67
C GLY A 169 -4.70 -9.98 2.33
N TYR A 170 -3.55 -10.48 1.87
CA TYR A 170 -2.40 -9.67 1.45
C TYR A 170 -2.78 -8.62 0.40
N ALA A 171 -3.63 -8.99 -0.54
CA ALA A 171 -4.17 -8.14 -1.61
C ALA A 171 -5.69 -8.37 -1.77
N PRO A 172 -6.38 -7.57 -2.58
CA PRO A 172 -7.74 -7.90 -3.04
C PRO A 172 -7.76 -9.25 -3.77
N VAL A 173 -8.88 -9.95 -3.70
CA VAL A 173 -9.07 -11.22 -4.43
C VAL A 173 -8.91 -10.98 -5.92
N THR A 174 -8.06 -11.78 -6.56
CA THR A 174 -7.73 -11.67 -7.97
C THR A 174 -8.71 -12.42 -8.88
N ASN A 175 -8.69 -12.11 -10.17
CA ASN A 175 -9.48 -12.82 -11.18
C ASN A 175 -9.17 -14.32 -11.19
N ALA A 176 -7.89 -14.70 -11.10
CA ALA A 176 -7.48 -16.10 -11.07
C ALA A 176 -8.00 -16.85 -9.83
N GLU A 177 -7.92 -16.21 -8.65
CA GLU A 177 -8.45 -16.78 -7.41
C GLU A 177 -9.98 -16.95 -7.47
N TYR A 178 -10.67 -15.95 -8.01
CA TYR A 178 -12.13 -16.02 -8.14
C TYR A 178 -12.58 -17.05 -9.19
N ALA A 179 -11.84 -17.21 -10.28
CA ALA A 179 -12.10 -18.25 -11.29
C ALA A 179 -11.95 -19.67 -10.72
N ALA A 180 -11.05 -19.86 -9.74
CA ALA A 180 -10.94 -21.14 -9.04
C ALA A 180 -12.19 -21.49 -8.18
N PHE A 181 -12.97 -20.49 -7.79
CA PHE A 181 -14.26 -20.66 -7.13
C PHE A 181 -15.40 -20.85 -8.14
N LYS A 182 -15.44 -20.03 -9.19
CA LYS A 182 -16.55 -19.94 -10.14
C LYS A 182 -16.07 -20.33 -11.55
N GLU A 183 -16.21 -21.61 -11.91
CA GLU A 183 -15.69 -22.18 -13.15
C GLU A 183 -16.16 -21.50 -14.44
N ASP A 184 -17.35 -20.86 -14.42
CA ASP A 184 -17.93 -20.13 -15.54
C ASP A 184 -17.52 -18.62 -15.55
N PHE A 185 -16.71 -18.18 -14.58
CA PHE A 185 -16.21 -16.81 -14.55
C PHE A 185 -15.14 -16.61 -15.64
N THR A 186 -15.29 -15.55 -16.39
CA THR A 186 -14.37 -15.20 -17.48
C THR A 186 -13.82 -13.80 -17.30
N TYR A 187 -12.56 -13.62 -17.63
CA TYR A 187 -11.85 -12.34 -17.62
C TYR A 187 -10.91 -12.26 -18.82
N ASN A 188 -10.33 -11.09 -19.09
CA ASN A 188 -9.45 -10.90 -20.24
C ASN A 188 -8.10 -11.61 -20.01
N GLU A 189 -7.52 -12.12 -21.09
CA GLU A 189 -6.18 -12.71 -21.09
C GLU A 189 -5.14 -11.73 -20.53
N GLY A 190 -4.27 -12.21 -19.64
CA GLY A 190 -3.24 -11.41 -18.98
C GLY A 190 -3.74 -10.58 -17.78
N GLN A 191 -5.01 -10.75 -17.38
CA GLN A 191 -5.57 -10.10 -16.19
C GLN A 191 -5.76 -11.05 -15.01
N ASP A 192 -4.98 -12.12 -14.95
CA ASP A 192 -5.04 -13.12 -13.86
C ASP A 192 -4.86 -12.48 -12.49
N ASN A 193 -3.86 -11.58 -12.38
CA ASN A 193 -3.49 -10.88 -11.14
C ASN A 193 -4.18 -9.52 -10.95
N TYR A 194 -5.23 -9.20 -11.71
CA TYR A 194 -6.05 -8.01 -11.50
C TYR A 194 -7.11 -8.30 -10.44
N PRO A 195 -7.54 -7.30 -9.65
CA PRO A 195 -8.61 -7.51 -8.70
C PRO A 195 -9.90 -7.92 -9.41
N VAL A 196 -10.59 -8.91 -8.87
CA VAL A 196 -11.93 -9.25 -9.36
C VAL A 196 -12.88 -8.12 -9.00
N VAL A 197 -13.64 -7.66 -9.98
CA VAL A 197 -14.64 -6.59 -9.83
C VAL A 197 -15.96 -7.00 -10.45
N ASN A 198 -16.95 -6.13 -10.35
CA ASN A 198 -18.32 -6.41 -10.82
C ASN A 198 -18.97 -7.60 -10.09
N ILE A 199 -18.61 -7.77 -8.82
CA ILE A 199 -19.06 -8.81 -7.90
C ILE A 199 -20.04 -8.19 -6.90
N THR A 200 -21.19 -8.81 -6.71
CA THR A 200 -22.15 -8.46 -5.66
C THR A 200 -21.63 -8.89 -4.29
N ILE A 201 -22.19 -8.32 -3.23
CA ILE A 201 -21.84 -8.75 -1.86
C ILE A 201 -22.20 -10.23 -1.61
N ALA A 202 -23.28 -10.71 -2.19
CA ALA A 202 -23.70 -12.11 -2.08
C ALA A 202 -22.67 -13.05 -2.76
N GLU A 203 -22.14 -12.66 -3.91
CA GLU A 203 -21.10 -13.43 -4.60
C GLU A 203 -19.76 -13.40 -3.85
N ALA A 204 -19.38 -12.26 -3.27
CA ALA A 204 -18.19 -12.16 -2.43
C ALA A 204 -18.34 -13.02 -1.15
N THR A 205 -19.53 -13.04 -0.55
CA THR A 205 -19.82 -13.91 0.60
C THR A 205 -19.76 -15.39 0.22
N ALA A 206 -20.31 -15.76 -0.94
CA ALA A 206 -20.26 -17.14 -1.43
C ALA A 206 -18.81 -17.61 -1.70
N TYR A 207 -17.93 -16.71 -2.12
CA TYR A 207 -16.50 -16.99 -2.21
C TYR A 207 -15.89 -17.30 -0.83
N CYS A 208 -16.24 -16.53 0.19
CA CYS A 208 -15.80 -16.80 1.57
C CYS A 208 -16.31 -18.16 2.08
N ASP A 209 -17.58 -18.50 1.81
CA ASP A 209 -18.17 -19.80 2.17
C ASP A 209 -17.45 -20.96 1.47
N TRP A 210 -17.05 -20.77 0.21
CA TRP A 210 -16.27 -21.75 -0.52
C TRP A 210 -14.85 -21.93 0.07
N LEU A 211 -14.18 -20.86 0.52
CA LEU A 211 -12.93 -20.96 1.24
C LEU A 211 -13.09 -21.75 2.53
N MET A 212 -14.16 -21.49 3.33
CA MET A 212 -14.46 -22.25 4.54
C MET A 212 -14.69 -23.74 4.24
N ALA A 213 -15.33 -24.08 3.13
CA ALA A 213 -15.55 -25.46 2.75
C ALA A 213 -14.25 -26.17 2.36
N LYS A 214 -13.23 -25.44 1.90
CA LYS A 214 -11.90 -25.98 1.56
C LYS A 214 -10.97 -26.06 2.76
N ASP A 215 -11.03 -25.08 3.63
CA ASP A 215 -10.19 -24.98 4.83
C ASP A 215 -11.04 -25.08 6.09
N ASN A 216 -11.07 -26.28 6.68
CA ASN A 216 -11.85 -26.54 7.89
C ASN A 216 -11.23 -25.96 9.18
N SER A 217 -10.14 -25.18 9.06
CA SER A 217 -9.43 -24.63 10.22
C SER A 217 -9.79 -23.19 10.53
N HIS A 218 -10.33 -22.46 9.55
CA HIS A 218 -10.58 -21.03 9.67
C HIS A 218 -12.00 -20.65 9.25
N ASN A 219 -12.48 -19.57 9.81
CA ASN A 219 -13.68 -18.88 9.40
C ASN A 219 -13.31 -17.75 8.44
N TYR A 220 -13.95 -17.68 7.28
CA TYR A 220 -13.69 -16.68 6.23
C TYR A 220 -14.88 -15.76 6.04
N ARG A 221 -14.65 -14.47 5.91
CA ARG A 221 -15.69 -13.46 5.69
C ARG A 221 -15.12 -12.18 5.10
N LEU A 222 -15.99 -11.28 4.68
CA LEU A 222 -15.59 -9.92 4.37
C LEU A 222 -15.11 -9.18 5.64
N PRO A 223 -14.15 -8.24 5.51
CA PRO A 223 -13.75 -7.37 6.62
C PRO A 223 -14.93 -6.49 7.05
N THR A 224 -14.96 -6.11 8.31
CA THR A 224 -15.72 -4.92 8.72
C THR A 224 -14.98 -3.66 8.25
N ASP A 225 -15.67 -2.51 8.28
CA ASP A 225 -15.03 -1.21 8.03
C ASP A 225 -13.82 -0.98 8.95
N GLU A 226 -14.00 -1.25 10.24
CA GLU A 226 -12.94 -1.12 11.24
C GLU A 226 -11.74 -2.07 10.97
N GLU A 227 -12.00 -3.32 10.60
CA GLU A 227 -10.95 -4.29 10.28
C GLU A 227 -10.19 -3.91 9.02
N TRP A 228 -10.87 -3.38 8.03
CA TRP A 228 -10.22 -2.86 6.83
C TRP A 228 -9.30 -1.69 7.17
N ILE A 229 -9.76 -0.74 8.00
CA ILE A 229 -8.97 0.40 8.50
C ILE A 229 -7.75 -0.08 9.30
N LEU A 230 -7.91 -1.09 10.16
CA LEU A 230 -6.78 -1.69 10.89
C LEU A 230 -5.73 -2.30 9.95
N GLY A 231 -6.17 -2.93 8.87
CA GLY A 231 -5.28 -3.51 7.86
C GLY A 231 -4.55 -2.45 7.05
N ALA A 232 -5.27 -1.48 6.55
CA ALA A 232 -4.72 -0.39 5.75
C ALA A 232 -3.85 0.56 6.59
N GLY A 233 -4.33 0.92 7.78
CA GLY A 233 -3.73 1.97 8.59
C GLY A 233 -3.94 3.35 7.98
N HIS A 234 -3.18 4.33 8.44
CA HIS A 234 -3.21 5.68 7.92
C HIS A 234 -2.56 5.74 6.52
N MET A 235 -3.23 6.36 5.54
CA MET A 235 -2.71 6.55 4.19
C MET A 235 -1.70 7.72 4.16
N PRO A 236 -0.41 7.46 3.88
CA PRO A 236 0.57 8.53 3.74
C PRO A 236 0.27 9.44 2.54
N LYS A 237 0.59 10.73 2.65
CA LYS A 237 0.40 11.67 1.54
C LYS A 237 1.31 11.39 0.33
N ASP A 238 2.48 10.79 0.58
CA ASP A 238 3.47 10.46 -0.46
C ASP A 238 3.36 9.04 -1.01
N VAL A 239 2.29 8.32 -0.68
CA VAL A 239 2.06 6.97 -1.18
C VAL A 239 1.75 6.97 -2.68
N THR A 240 2.37 6.04 -3.41
CA THR A 240 2.04 5.78 -4.81
C THR A 240 0.92 4.75 -4.91
N MET A 241 -0.07 5.01 -5.75
CA MET A 241 -1.24 4.16 -5.94
C MET A 241 -1.91 4.43 -7.28
N ASN A 242 -2.75 3.51 -7.72
CA ASN A 242 -3.60 3.70 -8.89
C ASN A 242 -4.88 4.47 -8.51
N ALA A 243 -4.82 5.80 -8.54
CA ALA A 243 -5.95 6.70 -8.28
C ALA A 243 -5.82 7.98 -9.12
N GLY A 244 -6.85 8.80 -9.19
CA GLY A 244 -6.81 10.05 -9.95
C GLY A 244 -6.69 9.85 -11.46
N ARG A 245 -6.98 8.64 -11.96
CA ARG A 245 -6.84 8.27 -13.38
C ARG A 245 -5.40 8.34 -13.88
N VAL A 246 -4.42 8.06 -13.01
CA VAL A 246 -3.02 7.91 -13.43
C VAL A 246 -2.86 6.72 -14.38
N GLU A 247 -3.70 5.69 -14.21
CA GLU A 247 -3.88 4.60 -15.16
C GLU A 247 -5.24 4.70 -15.86
N THR A 248 -5.40 4.01 -16.97
CA THR A 248 -6.65 4.04 -17.77
C THR A 248 -7.72 3.06 -17.25
N GLY A 249 -7.47 2.40 -16.13
CA GLY A 249 -8.32 1.37 -15.52
C GLY A 249 -7.63 0.67 -14.39
N LEU A 250 -8.13 -0.53 -14.07
CA LEU A 250 -7.52 -1.41 -13.07
C LEU A 250 -6.11 -1.82 -13.48
N THR A 251 -5.27 -2.07 -12.48
CA THR A 251 -3.93 -2.67 -12.63
C THR A 251 -3.86 -4.01 -11.89
N ALA A 252 -2.81 -4.77 -12.11
CA ALA A 252 -2.51 -5.93 -11.27
C ALA A 252 -2.36 -5.48 -9.80
N VAL A 253 -2.78 -6.32 -8.85
CA VAL A 253 -2.79 -5.97 -7.42
C VAL A 253 -1.39 -5.68 -6.86
N ASP A 254 -0.35 -6.18 -7.50
CA ASP A 254 1.06 -5.97 -7.15
C ASP A 254 1.76 -4.83 -7.93
N ALA A 255 1.03 -4.12 -8.79
CA ALA A 255 1.59 -3.01 -9.57
C ALA A 255 2.21 -1.91 -8.71
N TYR A 256 1.71 -1.74 -7.49
CA TYR A 256 2.18 -0.78 -6.49
C TYR A 256 2.60 -1.50 -5.20
N SER A 257 3.25 -2.66 -5.31
CA SER A 257 3.61 -3.53 -4.18
C SER A 257 4.52 -2.90 -3.13
N GLN A 258 5.23 -1.84 -3.46
CA GLN A 258 6.03 -1.07 -2.50
C GLN A 258 5.15 -0.25 -1.53
N THR A 259 3.88 -0.02 -1.87
CA THR A 259 2.90 0.65 -1.03
C THR A 259 2.19 -0.37 -0.16
N THR A 260 2.57 -0.46 1.11
CA THR A 260 2.00 -1.41 2.06
C THR A 260 1.16 -0.73 3.12
N GLY A 261 0.03 -1.33 3.46
CA GLY A 261 -0.77 -0.96 4.62
C GLY A 261 -0.08 -1.28 5.95
N ALA A 262 -0.70 -0.88 7.06
CA ALA A 262 -0.18 -1.11 8.43
C ALA A 262 0.04 -2.61 8.73
N CYS A 263 -0.80 -3.49 8.21
CA CYS A 263 -0.64 -4.94 8.37
C CYS A 263 0.47 -5.54 7.49
N GLY A 264 0.96 -4.81 6.48
CA GLY A 264 1.93 -5.28 5.49
C GLY A 264 1.31 -5.78 4.18
N GLY A 265 -0.02 -5.81 4.06
CA GLY A 265 -0.70 -6.08 2.80
C GLY A 265 -0.59 -4.92 1.81
N ILE A 266 -0.89 -5.18 0.56
CA ILE A 266 -0.77 -4.23 -0.56
C ILE A 266 -2.14 -3.87 -1.14
N ASP A 267 -2.13 -2.88 -2.03
CA ASP A 267 -3.29 -2.44 -2.83
C ASP A 267 -4.53 -2.06 -1.99
N PHE A 268 -4.29 -1.46 -0.82
CA PHE A 268 -5.36 -0.94 0.03
C PHE A 268 -5.94 0.38 -0.50
N TRP A 269 -5.14 1.16 -1.20
CA TRP A 269 -5.54 2.50 -1.66
C TRP A 269 -5.50 2.59 -3.17
N GLY A 270 -6.62 3.02 -3.77
CA GLY A 270 -6.80 3.07 -5.20
C GLY A 270 -7.13 1.72 -5.82
N ASN A 271 -6.88 1.58 -7.10
CA ASN A 271 -7.14 0.42 -7.95
C ASN A 271 -8.63 0.04 -8.00
N CYS A 272 -9.16 -0.60 -6.97
CA CYS A 272 -10.61 -0.85 -6.85
C CYS A 272 -11.09 -0.60 -5.42
N TRP A 273 -12.31 -0.08 -5.30
CA TRP A 273 -13.05 -0.10 -4.03
C TRP A 273 -13.21 -1.52 -3.53
N GLU A 274 -13.28 -1.70 -2.23
CA GLU A 274 -13.44 -3.01 -1.62
C GLU A 274 -14.70 -3.08 -0.76
N TRP A 275 -15.49 -4.14 -0.97
CA TRP A 275 -16.63 -4.44 -0.14
C TRP A 275 -16.23 -4.69 1.31
N THR A 276 -16.99 -4.12 2.24
CA THR A 276 -16.98 -4.50 3.66
C THR A 276 -18.32 -5.13 4.05
N SER A 277 -18.35 -5.80 5.19
CA SER A 277 -19.59 -6.31 5.78
C SER A 277 -20.37 -5.25 6.55
N SER A 278 -19.81 -4.06 6.73
CA SER A 278 -20.44 -2.95 7.45
C SER A 278 -21.45 -2.21 6.57
N MET A 279 -22.52 -1.71 7.20
CA MET A 279 -23.59 -0.98 6.52
C MET A 279 -23.79 0.38 7.17
N ASP A 280 -24.26 1.33 6.36
CA ASP A 280 -24.76 2.62 6.85
C ASP A 280 -26.16 2.49 7.47
N ALA A 281 -26.71 3.60 7.97
CA ALA A 281 -28.04 3.65 8.57
C ALA A 281 -29.18 3.34 7.58
N ASN A 282 -28.93 3.37 6.28
CA ASN A 282 -29.89 3.07 5.22
C ASN A 282 -29.79 1.62 4.70
N GLY A 283 -28.89 0.81 5.27
CA GLY A 283 -28.66 -0.57 4.87
C GLY A 283 -27.83 -0.71 3.58
N GLN A 284 -27.07 0.32 3.20
CA GLN A 284 -26.12 0.24 2.11
C GLN A 284 -24.74 -0.16 2.67
N TYR A 285 -24.01 -0.95 1.90
CA TYR A 285 -22.69 -1.44 2.32
C TYR A 285 -21.61 -0.38 2.16
N ILE A 286 -20.80 -0.19 3.19
CA ILE A 286 -19.62 0.66 3.16
C ILE A 286 -18.56 0.00 2.28
N ILE A 287 -17.98 0.77 1.36
CA ILE A 287 -16.83 0.37 0.55
C ILE A 287 -15.62 1.22 0.89
N LYS A 288 -14.42 0.63 0.76
CA LYS A 288 -13.17 1.22 1.22
C LYS A 288 -12.12 1.31 0.12
N GLY A 289 -11.19 2.22 0.29
CA GLY A 289 -9.91 2.26 -0.42
C GLY A 289 -9.85 3.13 -1.66
N GLY A 290 -10.99 3.53 -2.23
CA GLY A 290 -10.98 4.24 -3.52
C GLY A 290 -10.78 3.29 -4.70
N SER A 291 -10.69 3.85 -5.89
CA SER A 291 -10.45 3.12 -7.13
C SER A 291 -9.57 3.95 -8.09
N TRP A 292 -9.17 3.36 -9.21
CA TRP A 292 -8.35 4.01 -10.24
C TRP A 292 -8.90 5.36 -10.73
N ASP A 293 -10.23 5.58 -10.66
CA ASP A 293 -10.92 6.80 -11.08
C ASP A 293 -11.35 7.71 -9.90
N SER A 294 -11.00 7.35 -8.67
CA SER A 294 -11.29 8.14 -7.47
C SER A 294 -10.25 9.23 -7.28
N GLU A 295 -10.66 10.36 -6.71
CA GLU A 295 -9.70 11.35 -6.22
C GLU A 295 -8.89 10.76 -5.05
N ARG A 296 -7.65 11.23 -4.88
CA ARG A 296 -6.74 10.73 -3.84
C ARG A 296 -7.35 10.75 -2.44
N ASP A 297 -8.07 11.83 -2.11
CA ASP A 297 -8.70 11.97 -0.80
C ASP A 297 -9.83 10.95 -0.55
N ASP A 298 -10.44 10.43 -1.62
CA ASP A 298 -11.45 9.37 -1.51
C ASP A 298 -10.83 8.01 -1.15
N CYS A 299 -9.53 7.85 -1.37
CA CYS A 299 -8.81 6.62 -1.05
C CYS A 299 -8.41 6.51 0.43
N ARG A 300 -8.58 7.57 1.23
CA ARG A 300 -8.18 7.59 2.64
C ARG A 300 -8.87 6.51 3.45
N SER A 301 -8.10 5.87 4.33
CA SER A 301 -8.61 4.78 5.17
C SER A 301 -9.72 5.20 6.10
N GLU A 302 -9.69 6.43 6.59
CA GLU A 302 -10.68 7.00 7.51
C GLU A 302 -12.03 7.31 6.83
N LYS A 303 -12.07 7.30 5.49
CA LYS A 303 -13.29 7.61 4.74
C LYS A 303 -14.24 6.41 4.77
N SER A 304 -15.37 6.55 5.46
CA SER A 304 -16.40 5.52 5.66
C SER A 304 -17.81 6.00 5.23
N ASP A 305 -17.87 7.05 4.44
CA ASP A 305 -19.11 7.65 3.94
C ASP A 305 -19.47 7.22 2.51
N VAL A 306 -18.62 6.44 1.86
CA VAL A 306 -18.88 5.90 0.53
C VAL A 306 -19.57 4.55 0.64
N VAL A 307 -20.76 4.46 0.06
CA VAL A 307 -21.62 3.27 0.17
C VAL A 307 -22.14 2.79 -1.19
N ARG A 308 -22.50 1.52 -1.27
CA ARG A 308 -23.08 0.90 -2.47
C ARG A 308 -24.20 -0.07 -2.12
N ILE A 309 -25.09 -0.28 -3.08
CA ILE A 309 -26.15 -1.28 -3.00
C ILE A 309 -25.55 -2.67 -3.23
N GLY A 310 -25.68 -3.58 -2.26
CA GLY A 310 -25.03 -4.89 -2.30
C GLY A 310 -25.59 -5.88 -3.35
N THR A 311 -26.75 -5.60 -3.94
CA THR A 311 -27.39 -6.48 -4.94
C THR A 311 -26.89 -6.27 -6.37
N GLN A 312 -25.97 -5.34 -6.58
CA GLN A 312 -25.34 -5.12 -7.91
C GLN A 312 -23.82 -5.14 -7.79
N GLY A 313 -23.18 -5.60 -8.87
CA GLY A 313 -21.74 -5.45 -9.05
C GLY A 313 -21.40 -4.08 -9.65
N TYR A 314 -20.16 -3.62 -9.43
CA TYR A 314 -19.64 -2.38 -9.96
C TYR A 314 -18.27 -2.64 -10.57
N THR A 315 -17.99 -2.03 -11.70
CA THR A 315 -16.76 -2.25 -12.50
C THR A 315 -15.48 -1.78 -11.82
N ASN A 316 -15.61 -1.09 -10.69
CA ASN A 316 -14.51 -0.58 -9.88
C ASN A 316 -14.64 -0.99 -8.40
N VAL A 317 -15.42 -2.04 -8.08
CA VAL A 317 -15.56 -2.56 -6.72
C VAL A 317 -15.25 -4.05 -6.72
N GLY A 318 -14.23 -4.43 -5.97
CA GLY A 318 -13.80 -5.77 -5.66
C GLY A 318 -13.95 -6.07 -4.17
N PHE A 319 -13.13 -6.97 -3.65
CA PHE A 319 -13.13 -7.29 -2.21
C PHE A 319 -11.85 -7.99 -1.79
N ARG A 320 -11.54 -7.92 -0.48
CA ARG A 320 -10.58 -8.81 0.17
C ARG A 320 -11.26 -9.58 1.29
N VAL A 321 -10.58 -10.57 1.83
CA VAL A 321 -11.14 -11.52 2.79
C VAL A 321 -10.41 -11.37 4.14
N VAL A 322 -11.16 -11.54 5.22
CA VAL A 322 -10.64 -11.75 6.57
C VAL A 322 -10.81 -13.21 6.94
N ARG A 323 -9.80 -13.82 7.56
CA ARG A 323 -9.93 -15.12 8.21
C ARG A 323 -9.68 -15.01 9.71
N THR A 324 -10.37 -15.86 10.47
CA THR A 324 -10.17 -16.01 11.92
C THR A 324 -10.14 -17.49 12.26
N ASP A 325 -9.47 -17.86 13.33
CA ASP A 325 -9.53 -19.23 13.83
C ASP A 325 -10.97 -19.58 14.26
N PHE A 326 -11.34 -20.84 14.17
CA PHE A 326 -12.55 -21.32 14.84
C PHE A 326 -12.35 -21.23 16.36
N ILE A 327 -13.33 -20.66 17.06
CA ILE A 327 -13.35 -20.56 18.52
C ILE A 327 -13.81 -21.89 19.11
#